data_c2fc01057aaa8663734f86d14c0d424e
#
_entry.id   c2fc01057aaa8663734f86d14c0d424e
#
_cell.length_a   1.000
_cell.length_b   1.000
_cell.length_c   1.000
_cell.angle_alpha   90.00
_cell.angle_beta   90.00
_cell.angle_gamma   90.00
#
_symmetry.space_group_name_H-M   'P 1'
#
loop_
_entity.id
_entity.type
_entity.pdbx_description
1 polymer ?
#
loop_
_entity_poly.entity_id
_entity_poly.type
_entity_poly.pdbx_seq_one_letter_code
_entity_poly.pdbx_strand_id
1 'polypeptide(L)'
;MRLLLIGGGGREHALAWKLAQSPQVETIYAAPGNPGIALLDKCECIDLPLQELEKLADYAEANCIDLTVVGPEACLVEGIADVFKARGLALFGPSKAAAELEGSKAFSKQLMEKYGIPTAFFKVCEDIETAKAYIKEKGAPIVVKADGLAAGKGVVVAMTEAEAFAAVDDMMGDLKFGGAGARVVLEEFMEGEEASLLAFTDGDTIVSMIAAQDHKRINDNDEGPNTGGMGTYAPAPVMTDILRLKAVEKVLKPTIAAMKAEGRPYQGCLYAGLMINGDDIKVVEYNCRFGDPETQVIMPLLDGDLAEIMLCCATGTLAQADIGWYDKAAVCVVMASGGYPGSYKQGLPISGLEETAAREDVVVFHAGTKCADGQIVTAGGRVLGVTAVGKNIREAKDKAYEVAGKISFADAHYRKDIAWRALKK
;
A
#
# COMPACT_ATOMS: atom_id res chain seq x y z
N MET A 1 -25.73 -3.93 3.00
CA MET A 1 -24.78 -4.56 2.05
C MET A 1 -23.97 -5.63 2.76
N ARG A 2 -23.73 -6.74 2.08
CA ARG A 2 -22.77 -7.77 2.47
C ARG A 2 -21.50 -7.58 1.67
N LEU A 3 -20.38 -7.51 2.34
CA LEU A 3 -19.08 -7.25 1.70
C LEU A 3 -18.18 -8.47 1.82
N LEU A 4 -17.32 -8.68 0.80
CA LEU A 4 -16.22 -9.62 0.85
C LEU A 4 -14.92 -8.82 0.81
N LEU A 5 -14.08 -8.92 1.85
CA LEU A 5 -12.78 -8.28 1.92
C LEU A 5 -11.68 -9.32 1.72
N ILE A 6 -10.91 -9.18 0.65
CA ILE A 6 -9.81 -10.08 0.33
C ILE A 6 -8.52 -9.59 0.98
N GLY A 7 -7.90 -10.45 1.80
CA GLY A 7 -6.65 -10.18 2.50
C GLY A 7 -6.80 -10.22 4.02
N GLY A 8 -5.70 -10.05 4.75
CA GLY A 8 -5.66 -10.17 6.21
C GLY A 8 -4.52 -9.38 6.86
N GLY A 9 -3.95 -8.39 6.17
CA GLY A 9 -2.91 -7.50 6.68
C GLY A 9 -3.44 -6.29 7.44
N GLY A 10 -2.55 -5.40 7.82
CA GLY A 10 -2.89 -4.16 8.52
C GLY A 10 -3.75 -3.22 7.69
N ARG A 11 -3.50 -3.17 6.40
CA ARG A 11 -4.32 -2.46 5.40
C ARG A 11 -5.76 -2.99 5.40
N GLU A 12 -5.94 -4.30 5.32
CA GLU A 12 -7.27 -4.91 5.31
C GLU A 12 -7.98 -4.69 6.64
N HIS A 13 -7.28 -4.72 7.77
CA HIS A 13 -7.90 -4.39 9.04
C HIS A 13 -8.36 -2.92 9.09
N ALA A 14 -7.57 -1.98 8.57
CA ALA A 14 -7.98 -0.56 8.52
C ALA A 14 -9.18 -0.35 7.56
N LEU A 15 -9.23 -1.07 6.45
CA LEU A 15 -10.38 -1.06 5.54
C LEU A 15 -11.63 -1.64 6.21
N ALA A 16 -11.52 -2.83 6.86
CA ALA A 16 -12.62 -3.45 7.59
C ALA A 16 -13.16 -2.53 8.70
N TRP A 17 -12.25 -1.91 9.47
CA TRP A 17 -12.59 -0.96 10.54
C TRP A 17 -13.41 0.24 10.01
N LYS A 18 -13.02 0.79 8.85
CA LYS A 18 -13.76 1.92 8.26
C LYS A 18 -15.07 1.47 7.60
N LEU A 19 -15.08 0.33 6.90
CA LEU A 19 -16.27 -0.23 6.28
C LEU A 19 -17.35 -0.62 7.30
N ALA A 20 -16.96 -1.15 8.47
CA ALA A 20 -17.89 -1.52 9.54
C ALA A 20 -18.65 -0.32 10.14
N GLN A 21 -18.14 0.91 9.98
CA GLN A 21 -18.78 2.14 10.42
C GLN A 21 -19.95 2.55 9.50
N SER A 22 -20.02 2.03 8.28
CA SER A 22 -21.10 2.32 7.35
C SER A 22 -22.44 1.79 7.88
N PRO A 23 -23.51 2.61 7.91
CA PRO A 23 -24.84 2.14 8.25
C PRO A 23 -25.44 1.21 7.18
N GLN A 24 -24.89 1.24 5.96
CA GLN A 24 -25.33 0.41 4.85
C GLN A 24 -24.75 -1.01 4.93
N VAL A 25 -23.65 -1.21 5.67
CA VAL A 25 -22.97 -2.50 5.79
C VAL A 25 -23.64 -3.34 6.88
N GLU A 26 -24.08 -4.53 6.49
CA GLU A 26 -24.64 -5.57 7.38
C GLU A 26 -23.57 -6.50 7.88
N THR A 27 -22.75 -7.04 6.96
CA THR A 27 -21.70 -8.03 7.27
C THR A 27 -20.51 -7.85 6.34
N ILE A 28 -19.32 -8.05 6.89
CA ILE A 28 -18.03 -8.08 6.17
C ILE A 28 -17.42 -9.46 6.36
N TYR A 29 -17.31 -10.24 5.30
CA TYR A 29 -16.58 -11.48 5.27
C TYR A 29 -15.14 -11.19 4.86
N ALA A 30 -14.16 -11.47 5.72
CA ALA A 30 -12.74 -11.24 5.44
C ALA A 30 -12.02 -12.56 5.13
N ALA A 31 -11.41 -12.65 3.96
CA ALA A 31 -10.71 -13.85 3.48
C ALA A 31 -9.19 -13.59 3.33
N PRO A 32 -8.32 -14.20 4.15
CA PRO A 32 -8.62 -14.98 5.35
C PRO A 32 -8.92 -14.11 6.57
N GLY A 33 -8.72 -12.78 6.49
CA GLY A 33 -8.78 -11.87 7.63
C GLY A 33 -7.64 -12.09 8.64
N ASN A 34 -7.82 -11.54 9.83
CA ASN A 34 -6.91 -11.71 10.96
C ASN A 34 -7.68 -11.55 12.29
N PRO A 35 -7.08 -11.88 13.45
CA PRO A 35 -7.77 -11.78 14.74
C PRO A 35 -8.30 -10.39 15.07
N GLY A 36 -7.65 -9.32 14.63
CA GLY A 36 -8.13 -7.96 14.84
C GLY A 36 -9.39 -7.65 14.03
N ILE A 37 -9.48 -8.13 12.80
CA ILE A 37 -10.69 -8.02 11.97
C ILE A 37 -11.84 -8.81 12.59
N ALA A 38 -11.56 -10.02 13.11
CA ALA A 38 -12.57 -10.86 13.76
C ALA A 38 -13.18 -10.24 15.05
N LEU A 39 -12.50 -9.26 15.65
CA LEU A 39 -12.99 -8.52 16.82
C LEU A 39 -13.85 -7.31 16.47
N LEU A 40 -13.90 -6.90 15.20
CA LEU A 40 -14.73 -5.78 14.76
C LEU A 40 -16.20 -6.20 14.65
N ASP A 41 -17.08 -5.29 15.00
CA ASP A 41 -18.52 -5.48 14.74
C ASP A 41 -18.77 -5.71 13.24
N LYS A 42 -19.75 -6.54 12.90
CA LYS A 42 -20.15 -6.91 11.54
C LYS A 42 -19.09 -7.72 10.76
N CYS A 43 -17.94 -8.07 11.34
CA CYS A 43 -16.86 -8.76 10.63
C CYS A 43 -16.81 -10.25 10.99
N GLU A 44 -16.61 -11.08 9.98
CA GLU A 44 -16.42 -12.53 10.07
C GLU A 44 -15.22 -12.95 9.22
N CYS A 45 -14.25 -13.63 9.83
CA CYS A 45 -13.11 -14.18 9.08
C CYS A 45 -13.45 -15.55 8.53
N ILE A 46 -13.16 -15.77 7.24
CA ILE A 46 -13.46 -17.00 6.51
C ILE A 46 -12.19 -17.60 5.93
N ASP A 47 -12.06 -18.92 6.04
CA ASP A 47 -10.88 -19.64 5.53
C ASP A 47 -11.06 -19.96 4.03
N LEU A 48 -10.69 -18.97 3.19
CA LEU A 48 -10.65 -19.13 1.74
C LEU A 48 -9.25 -18.78 1.22
N PRO A 49 -8.65 -19.66 0.40
CA PRO A 49 -7.33 -19.43 -0.17
C PRO A 49 -7.37 -18.33 -1.23
N LEU A 50 -6.49 -17.33 -1.09
CA LEU A 50 -6.45 -16.16 -1.98
C LEU A 50 -6.07 -16.49 -3.43
N GLN A 51 -5.40 -17.62 -3.65
CA GLN A 51 -4.94 -18.08 -4.97
C GLN A 51 -6.07 -18.72 -5.79
N GLU A 52 -7.18 -19.10 -5.16
CA GLU A 52 -8.30 -19.77 -5.80
C GLU A 52 -9.41 -18.77 -6.15
N LEU A 53 -9.16 -17.92 -7.18
CA LEU A 53 -10.01 -16.79 -7.55
C LEU A 53 -11.45 -17.23 -7.86
N GLU A 54 -11.64 -18.39 -8.48
CA GLU A 54 -12.96 -18.96 -8.79
C GLU A 54 -13.73 -19.30 -7.51
N LYS A 55 -13.06 -19.88 -6.49
CA LYS A 55 -13.73 -20.18 -5.21
C LYS A 55 -14.13 -18.91 -4.46
N LEU A 56 -13.35 -17.83 -4.57
CA LEU A 56 -13.72 -16.52 -4.02
C LEU A 56 -15.00 -15.99 -4.69
N ALA A 57 -15.10 -16.15 -6.02
CA ALA A 57 -16.29 -15.76 -6.76
C ALA A 57 -17.49 -16.67 -6.45
N ASP A 58 -17.29 -18.00 -6.34
CA ASP A 58 -18.34 -18.95 -5.90
C ASP A 58 -18.90 -18.57 -4.52
N TYR A 59 -18.01 -18.20 -3.59
CA TYR A 59 -18.43 -17.72 -2.27
C TYR A 59 -19.23 -16.44 -2.35
N ALA A 60 -18.79 -15.48 -3.18
CA ALA A 60 -19.48 -14.21 -3.36
C ALA A 60 -20.91 -14.40 -3.91
N GLU A 61 -21.08 -15.28 -4.90
CA GLU A 61 -22.41 -15.65 -5.44
C GLU A 61 -23.29 -16.32 -4.38
N ALA A 62 -22.76 -17.36 -3.73
CA ALA A 62 -23.51 -18.17 -2.76
C ALA A 62 -23.98 -17.36 -1.54
N ASN A 63 -23.25 -16.33 -1.14
CA ASN A 63 -23.53 -15.47 0.01
C ASN A 63 -24.15 -14.13 -0.37
N CYS A 64 -24.51 -13.92 -1.64
CA CYS A 64 -25.12 -12.68 -2.13
C CYS A 64 -24.28 -11.45 -1.73
N ILE A 65 -22.99 -11.47 -2.04
CA ILE A 65 -22.08 -10.35 -1.78
C ILE A 65 -22.40 -9.19 -2.71
N ASP A 66 -22.65 -8.02 -2.13
CA ASP A 66 -22.97 -6.80 -2.89
C ASP A 66 -21.72 -6.13 -3.47
N LEU A 67 -20.58 -6.22 -2.77
CA LEU A 67 -19.32 -5.65 -3.21
C LEU A 67 -18.14 -6.44 -2.64
N THR A 68 -17.17 -6.74 -3.49
CA THR A 68 -15.87 -7.31 -3.08
C THR A 68 -14.78 -6.24 -3.10
N VAL A 69 -13.99 -6.18 -2.04
CA VAL A 69 -12.86 -5.25 -1.89
C VAL A 69 -11.56 -6.06 -1.83
N VAL A 70 -10.59 -5.73 -2.70
CA VAL A 70 -9.34 -6.46 -2.79
C VAL A 70 -8.21 -5.65 -2.19
N GLY A 71 -7.57 -6.21 -1.15
CA GLY A 71 -6.41 -5.60 -0.50
C GLY A 71 -5.10 -5.90 -1.22
N PRO A 72 -4.68 -7.19 -1.39
CA PRO A 72 -3.37 -7.55 -1.92
C PRO A 72 -3.32 -7.45 -3.46
N GLU A 73 -2.19 -6.93 -3.95
CA GLU A 73 -1.91 -6.76 -5.38
C GLU A 73 -1.87 -8.08 -6.16
N ALA A 74 -1.44 -9.17 -5.52
CA ALA A 74 -1.30 -10.46 -6.20
C ALA A 74 -2.61 -10.92 -6.83
N CYS A 75 -3.73 -10.86 -6.10
CA CYS A 75 -5.04 -11.25 -6.62
C CYS A 75 -5.49 -10.36 -7.80
N LEU A 76 -5.14 -9.07 -7.77
CA LEU A 76 -5.48 -8.12 -8.85
C LEU A 76 -4.67 -8.42 -10.12
N VAL A 77 -3.37 -8.65 -9.98
CA VAL A 77 -2.47 -9.00 -11.08
C VAL A 77 -2.80 -10.38 -11.68
N GLU A 78 -3.31 -11.30 -10.87
CA GLU A 78 -3.81 -12.60 -11.33
C GLU A 78 -5.16 -12.50 -12.02
N GLY A 79 -5.94 -11.44 -11.81
CA GLY A 79 -7.16 -11.12 -12.56
C GLY A 79 -8.47 -11.41 -11.84
N ILE A 80 -8.50 -11.32 -10.52
CA ILE A 80 -9.74 -11.51 -9.73
C ILE A 80 -10.88 -10.61 -10.23
N ALA A 81 -10.58 -9.36 -10.63
CA ALA A 81 -11.60 -8.44 -11.12
C ALA A 81 -12.25 -8.92 -12.43
N ASP A 82 -11.49 -9.60 -13.29
CA ASP A 82 -12.02 -10.14 -14.54
C ASP A 82 -12.92 -11.37 -14.29
N VAL A 83 -12.54 -12.24 -13.33
CA VAL A 83 -13.37 -13.38 -12.90
C VAL A 83 -14.69 -12.90 -12.32
N PHE A 84 -14.69 -11.92 -11.43
CA PHE A 84 -15.89 -11.36 -10.82
C PHE A 84 -16.78 -10.66 -11.84
N LYS A 85 -16.18 -9.86 -12.72
CA LYS A 85 -16.91 -9.19 -13.80
C LYS A 85 -17.62 -10.17 -14.75
N ALA A 86 -16.96 -11.28 -15.10
CA ALA A 86 -17.55 -12.30 -15.96
C ALA A 86 -18.81 -12.93 -15.36
N ARG A 87 -18.96 -12.90 -14.03
CA ARG A 87 -20.11 -13.39 -13.28
C ARG A 87 -21.10 -12.28 -12.86
N GLY A 88 -20.87 -11.05 -13.26
CA GLY A 88 -21.71 -9.91 -12.90
C GLY A 88 -21.61 -9.47 -11.43
N LEU A 89 -20.52 -9.85 -10.74
CA LEU A 89 -20.24 -9.49 -9.36
C LEU A 89 -19.49 -8.17 -9.29
N ALA A 90 -19.92 -7.26 -8.42
CA ALA A 90 -19.23 -5.99 -8.22
C ALA A 90 -17.94 -6.19 -7.43
N LEU A 91 -16.86 -5.53 -7.90
CA LEU A 91 -15.56 -5.59 -7.26
C LEU A 91 -14.88 -4.22 -7.32
N PHE A 92 -14.34 -3.77 -6.19
CA PHE A 92 -13.47 -2.60 -6.10
C PHE A 92 -12.02 -3.02 -6.32
N GLY A 93 -11.49 -2.71 -7.48
CA GLY A 93 -10.13 -3.02 -7.92
C GLY A 93 -10.02 -3.02 -9.45
N PRO A 94 -8.80 -2.83 -10.00
CA PRO A 94 -8.56 -2.82 -11.44
C PRO A 94 -8.64 -4.24 -12.03
N SER A 95 -8.92 -4.31 -13.33
CA SER A 95 -8.79 -5.53 -14.13
C SER A 95 -7.33 -6.02 -14.16
N LYS A 96 -7.10 -7.27 -14.54
CA LYS A 96 -5.74 -7.83 -14.75
C LYS A 96 -4.90 -6.93 -15.64
N ALA A 97 -5.47 -6.49 -16.77
CA ALA A 97 -4.78 -5.62 -17.71
C ALA A 97 -4.42 -4.25 -17.10
N ALA A 98 -5.28 -3.69 -16.26
CA ALA A 98 -5.02 -2.42 -15.58
C ALA A 98 -4.05 -2.58 -14.40
N ALA A 99 -4.09 -3.71 -13.69
CA ALA A 99 -3.17 -4.04 -12.60
C ALA A 99 -1.71 -4.20 -13.06
N GLU A 100 -1.45 -4.35 -14.36
CA GLU A 100 -0.10 -4.35 -14.92
C GLU A 100 0.66 -3.04 -14.62
N LEU A 101 -0.05 -1.96 -14.31
CA LEU A 101 0.54 -0.69 -13.86
C LEU A 101 1.42 -0.86 -12.59
N GLU A 102 1.09 -1.81 -11.69
CA GLU A 102 1.94 -2.24 -10.56
C GLU A 102 2.71 -3.52 -10.91
N GLY A 103 2.08 -4.43 -11.65
CA GLY A 103 2.62 -5.75 -11.98
C GLY A 103 3.86 -5.72 -12.87
N SER A 104 4.07 -4.65 -13.67
CA SER A 104 5.25 -4.45 -14.51
C SER A 104 5.75 -3.01 -14.41
N LYS A 105 6.95 -2.86 -13.84
CA LYS A 105 7.63 -1.56 -13.80
C LYS A 105 8.01 -1.06 -15.19
N ALA A 106 8.38 -1.98 -16.07
CA ALA A 106 8.69 -1.68 -17.47
C ALA A 106 7.46 -1.09 -18.17
N PHE A 107 6.28 -1.73 -18.08
CA PHE A 107 5.04 -1.20 -18.63
C PHE A 107 4.70 0.18 -18.05
N SER A 108 4.76 0.31 -16.72
CA SER A 108 4.48 1.59 -16.03
C SER A 108 5.38 2.73 -16.54
N LYS A 109 6.69 2.47 -16.66
CA LYS A 109 7.66 3.47 -17.16
C LYS A 109 7.43 3.82 -18.63
N GLN A 110 7.19 2.84 -19.48
CA GLN A 110 6.89 3.06 -20.90
C GLN A 110 5.59 3.84 -21.08
N LEU A 111 4.56 3.56 -20.26
CA LEU A 111 3.32 4.34 -20.26
C LEU A 111 3.58 5.80 -19.89
N MET A 112 4.33 6.04 -18.82
CA MET A 112 4.67 7.40 -18.38
C MET A 112 5.45 8.17 -19.45
N GLU A 113 6.44 7.54 -20.07
CA GLU A 113 7.21 8.14 -21.16
C GLU A 113 6.32 8.47 -22.36
N LYS A 114 5.49 7.52 -22.82
CA LYS A 114 4.60 7.68 -23.97
C LYS A 114 3.60 8.82 -23.83
N TYR A 115 3.09 9.01 -22.59
CA TYR A 115 2.07 10.03 -22.31
C TYR A 115 2.60 11.28 -21.61
N GLY A 116 3.93 11.41 -21.48
CA GLY A 116 4.57 12.59 -20.90
C GLY A 116 4.29 12.79 -19.41
N ILE A 117 4.03 11.70 -18.66
CA ILE A 117 3.84 11.74 -17.21
C ILE A 117 5.21 11.85 -16.54
N PRO A 118 5.43 12.82 -15.63
CA PRO A 118 6.75 13.06 -15.04
C PRO A 118 7.25 11.85 -14.25
N THR A 119 8.40 11.31 -14.61
CA THR A 119 9.10 10.23 -13.89
C THR A 119 10.62 10.33 -14.11
N ALA A 120 11.39 9.50 -13.42
CA ALA A 120 12.84 9.36 -13.62
C ALA A 120 13.18 8.90 -15.04
N PHE A 121 14.33 9.28 -15.57
CA PHE A 121 14.89 8.62 -16.75
C PHE A 121 15.07 7.14 -16.43
N PHE A 122 14.82 6.27 -17.41
CA PHE A 122 14.89 4.84 -17.20
C PHE A 122 15.39 4.10 -18.43
N LYS A 123 15.84 2.88 -18.19
CA LYS A 123 16.17 1.89 -19.23
C LYS A 123 15.68 0.52 -18.81
N VAL A 124 14.89 -0.12 -19.65
CA VAL A 124 14.56 -1.54 -19.50
C VAL A 124 15.65 -2.37 -20.11
N CYS A 125 16.19 -3.32 -19.36
CA CYS A 125 17.24 -4.24 -19.80
C CYS A 125 16.77 -5.68 -19.65
N GLU A 126 16.92 -6.45 -20.76
CA GLU A 126 16.52 -7.85 -20.84
C GLU A 126 17.70 -8.82 -20.65
N ASP A 127 18.91 -8.27 -20.57
CA ASP A 127 20.15 -9.03 -20.33
C ASP A 127 21.13 -8.24 -19.46
N ILE A 128 22.01 -8.99 -18.78
CA ILE A 128 23.01 -8.46 -17.83
C ILE A 128 24.02 -7.54 -18.51
N GLU A 129 24.45 -7.88 -19.73
CA GLU A 129 25.46 -7.12 -20.46
C GLU A 129 24.97 -5.72 -20.81
N THR A 130 23.74 -5.63 -21.33
CA THR A 130 23.08 -4.36 -21.63
C THR A 130 22.89 -3.53 -20.36
N ALA A 131 22.47 -4.16 -19.24
CA ALA A 131 22.31 -3.48 -17.97
C ALA A 131 23.62 -2.90 -17.45
N LYS A 132 24.69 -3.69 -17.44
CA LYS A 132 26.01 -3.24 -16.99
C LYS A 132 26.62 -2.18 -17.92
N ALA A 133 26.39 -2.27 -19.21
CA ALA A 133 26.83 -1.24 -20.17
C ALA A 133 26.15 0.10 -19.89
N TYR A 134 24.83 0.10 -19.63
CA TYR A 134 24.09 1.31 -19.30
C TYR A 134 24.54 1.92 -17.97
N ILE A 135 24.80 1.09 -16.95
CA ILE A 135 25.34 1.57 -15.66
C ILE A 135 26.70 2.25 -15.85
N LYS A 136 27.59 1.67 -16.66
CA LYS A 136 28.88 2.31 -16.99
C LYS A 136 28.72 3.65 -17.73
N GLU A 137 27.71 3.76 -18.60
CA GLU A 137 27.44 5.00 -19.32
C GLU A 137 26.90 6.11 -18.41
N LYS A 138 25.99 5.76 -17.49
CA LYS A 138 25.31 6.74 -16.62
C LYS A 138 26.04 7.01 -15.32
N GLY A 139 26.82 6.04 -14.84
CA GLY A 139 27.46 6.10 -13.51
C GLY A 139 26.48 5.82 -12.36
N ALA A 140 26.96 6.10 -11.16
CA ALA A 140 26.17 6.04 -9.93
C ALA A 140 26.07 7.45 -9.28
N PRO A 141 25.04 7.75 -8.47
CA PRO A 141 24.01 6.81 -8.00
C PRO A 141 22.98 6.46 -9.08
N ILE A 142 22.49 5.21 -9.02
CA ILE A 142 21.48 4.68 -9.92
C ILE A 142 20.56 3.70 -9.18
N VAL A 143 19.30 3.57 -9.61
CA VAL A 143 18.35 2.64 -8.99
C VAL A 143 18.15 1.44 -9.90
N VAL A 144 18.30 0.23 -9.34
CA VAL A 144 18.09 -1.05 -10.03
C VAL A 144 16.81 -1.67 -9.49
N LYS A 145 15.85 -1.95 -10.36
CA LYS A 145 14.55 -2.54 -9.99
C LYS A 145 14.30 -3.81 -10.80
N ALA A 146 13.93 -4.89 -10.13
CA ALA A 146 13.37 -6.07 -10.80
C ALA A 146 12.00 -5.72 -11.38
N ASP A 147 11.72 -6.18 -12.62
CA ASP A 147 10.43 -5.97 -13.27
C ASP A 147 9.41 -7.01 -12.76
N GLY A 148 8.37 -6.56 -12.07
CA GLY A 148 7.36 -7.41 -11.49
C GLY A 148 7.21 -7.24 -9.99
N LEU A 149 6.32 -8.05 -9.41
CA LEU A 149 6.05 -8.03 -7.96
C LEU A 149 7.22 -8.66 -7.20
N ALA A 150 7.84 -7.90 -6.32
CA ALA A 150 8.97 -8.34 -5.49
C ALA A 150 8.82 -7.94 -4.00
N ALA A 151 7.60 -7.62 -3.56
CA ALA A 151 7.26 -7.28 -2.18
C ALA A 151 8.22 -6.24 -1.53
N GLY A 152 8.60 -5.20 -2.30
CA GLY A 152 9.52 -4.14 -1.87
C GLY A 152 11.00 -4.56 -1.79
N LYS A 153 11.33 -5.82 -2.09
CA LYS A 153 12.72 -6.35 -2.02
C LYS A 153 13.46 -6.28 -3.36
N GLY A 154 12.77 -6.04 -4.45
CA GLY A 154 13.32 -5.96 -5.80
C GLY A 154 13.82 -4.56 -6.19
N VAL A 155 14.20 -3.71 -5.24
CA VAL A 155 14.71 -2.35 -5.49
C VAL A 155 16.01 -2.13 -4.72
N VAL A 156 17.06 -1.76 -5.45
CA VAL A 156 18.37 -1.39 -4.89
C VAL A 156 18.72 0.01 -5.34
N VAL A 157 18.89 0.91 -4.39
CA VAL A 157 19.49 2.23 -4.62
C VAL A 157 21.00 2.05 -4.50
N ALA A 158 21.69 1.99 -5.64
CA ALA A 158 23.12 1.77 -5.72
C ALA A 158 23.85 3.12 -5.72
N MET A 159 24.66 3.35 -4.71
CA MET A 159 25.47 4.57 -4.59
C MET A 159 26.78 4.47 -5.35
N THR A 160 27.18 3.24 -5.73
CA THR A 160 28.37 2.95 -6.51
C THR A 160 28.06 2.01 -7.68
N GLU A 161 28.89 2.05 -8.75
CA GLU A 161 28.74 1.13 -9.88
C GLU A 161 28.88 -0.33 -9.46
N ALA A 162 29.73 -0.61 -8.47
CA ALA A 162 29.93 -1.97 -7.94
C ALA A 162 28.65 -2.51 -7.29
N GLU A 163 27.95 -1.68 -6.50
CA GLU A 163 26.65 -2.03 -5.93
C GLU A 163 25.60 -2.26 -7.02
N ALA A 164 25.58 -1.42 -8.06
CA ALA A 164 24.66 -1.55 -9.17
C ALA A 164 24.89 -2.84 -9.97
N PHE A 165 26.14 -3.21 -10.22
CA PHE A 165 26.47 -4.47 -10.90
C PHE A 165 26.06 -5.68 -10.06
N ALA A 166 26.36 -5.67 -8.75
CA ALA A 166 25.92 -6.73 -7.84
C ALA A 166 24.41 -6.88 -7.82
N ALA A 167 23.67 -5.76 -7.81
CA ALA A 167 22.21 -5.78 -7.85
C ALA A 167 21.67 -6.40 -9.16
N VAL A 168 22.27 -6.09 -10.31
CA VAL A 168 21.90 -6.69 -11.60
C VAL A 168 22.19 -8.20 -11.61
N ASP A 169 23.37 -8.62 -11.13
CA ASP A 169 23.75 -10.03 -11.04
C ASP A 169 22.81 -10.82 -10.12
N ASP A 170 22.48 -10.25 -8.95
CA ASP A 170 21.56 -10.84 -7.99
C ASP A 170 20.12 -10.98 -8.54
N MET A 171 19.62 -9.98 -9.27
CA MET A 171 18.26 -9.96 -9.78
C MET A 171 18.09 -10.84 -11.01
N MET A 172 19.01 -10.75 -11.98
CA MET A 172 18.91 -11.44 -13.26
C MET A 172 19.65 -12.79 -13.29
N GLY A 173 20.78 -12.89 -12.57
CA GLY A 173 21.63 -14.09 -12.59
C GLY A 173 21.08 -15.24 -11.76
N ASP A 174 20.73 -14.97 -10.52
CA ASP A 174 20.28 -16.00 -9.57
C ASP A 174 18.77 -16.26 -9.60
N LEU A 175 18.01 -15.52 -10.43
CA LEU A 175 16.55 -15.58 -10.51
C LEU A 175 15.86 -15.55 -9.11
N LYS A 176 16.48 -14.82 -8.17
CA LYS A 176 15.97 -14.69 -6.77
C LYS A 176 14.50 -14.27 -6.70
N PHE A 177 14.03 -13.58 -7.75
CA PHE A 177 12.64 -13.11 -7.88
C PHE A 177 11.84 -13.90 -8.92
N GLY A 178 12.29 -15.10 -9.31
CA GLY A 178 11.62 -15.91 -10.34
C GLY A 178 11.47 -15.13 -11.66
N GLY A 179 10.30 -15.20 -12.29
CA GLY A 179 10.05 -14.49 -13.55
C GLY A 179 10.14 -12.95 -13.45
N ALA A 180 9.98 -12.38 -12.26
CA ALA A 180 10.14 -10.93 -12.04
C ALA A 180 11.59 -10.46 -12.21
N GLY A 181 12.58 -11.33 -12.05
CA GLY A 181 14.00 -11.04 -12.27
C GLY A 181 14.47 -11.19 -13.72
N ALA A 182 13.62 -11.62 -14.65
CA ALA A 182 13.99 -11.82 -16.04
C ALA A 182 14.36 -10.50 -16.76
N ARG A 183 13.86 -9.36 -16.26
CA ARG A 183 14.17 -8.01 -16.73
C ARG A 183 14.46 -7.11 -15.52
N VAL A 184 15.30 -6.11 -15.75
CA VAL A 184 15.52 -5.02 -14.78
C VAL A 184 15.20 -3.67 -15.40
N VAL A 185 14.70 -2.77 -14.57
CA VAL A 185 14.53 -1.36 -14.92
C VAL A 185 15.59 -0.58 -14.15
N LEU A 186 16.46 0.08 -14.89
CA LEU A 186 17.47 1.00 -14.37
C LEU A 186 16.92 2.41 -14.40
N GLU A 187 16.93 3.11 -13.26
CA GLU A 187 16.33 4.43 -13.13
C GLU A 187 17.34 5.45 -12.60
N GLU A 188 17.15 6.71 -13.01
CA GLU A 188 17.80 7.87 -12.39
C GLU A 188 17.54 7.87 -10.88
N PHE A 189 18.58 8.11 -10.10
CA PHE A 189 18.41 8.42 -8.67
C PHE A 189 17.79 9.81 -8.52
N MET A 190 16.58 9.85 -7.97
CA MET A 190 15.86 11.09 -7.72
C MET A 190 16.14 11.61 -6.32
N GLU A 191 16.49 12.89 -6.21
CA GLU A 191 16.61 13.59 -4.93
C GLU A 191 15.26 14.22 -4.55
N GLY A 192 14.95 14.24 -3.26
CA GLY A 192 13.74 14.84 -2.73
C GLY A 192 13.15 14.12 -1.53
N GLU A 193 11.91 14.48 -1.22
CA GLU A 193 11.10 13.78 -0.20
C GLU A 193 10.04 12.93 -0.91
N GLU A 194 9.94 11.66 -0.55
CA GLU A 194 8.91 10.77 -1.09
C GLU A 194 7.59 10.96 -0.34
N ALA A 195 6.48 11.02 -1.08
CA ALA A 195 5.12 11.06 -0.53
C ALA A 195 4.19 10.15 -1.31
N SER A 196 3.19 9.62 -0.62
CA SER A 196 2.17 8.74 -1.17
C SER A 196 0.89 9.52 -1.43
N LEU A 197 0.45 9.58 -2.68
CA LEU A 197 -0.84 10.18 -3.05
C LEU A 197 -1.73 9.10 -3.66
N LEU A 198 -2.75 8.71 -2.89
CA LEU A 198 -3.76 7.76 -3.32
C LEU A 198 -4.96 8.49 -3.92
N ALA A 199 -5.69 7.81 -4.79
CA ALA A 199 -6.93 8.33 -5.36
C ALA A 199 -7.95 7.22 -5.57
N PHE A 200 -9.22 7.55 -5.34
CA PHE A 200 -10.36 6.78 -5.84
C PHE A 200 -10.59 7.10 -7.31
N THR A 201 -10.93 6.10 -8.10
CA THR A 201 -11.32 6.33 -9.50
C THR A 201 -12.29 5.26 -9.99
N ASP A 202 -13.22 5.67 -10.85
CA ASP A 202 -14.13 4.81 -11.59
C ASP A 202 -13.73 4.67 -13.08
N GLY A 203 -12.56 5.23 -13.45
CA GLY A 203 -12.05 5.25 -14.81
C GLY A 203 -12.29 6.55 -15.57
N ASP A 204 -13.20 7.39 -15.10
CA ASP A 204 -13.52 8.71 -15.65
C ASP A 204 -13.35 9.82 -14.61
N THR A 205 -13.89 9.61 -13.42
CA THR A 205 -13.72 10.50 -12.26
C THR A 205 -12.52 10.06 -11.44
N ILE A 206 -11.78 11.03 -10.90
CA ILE A 206 -10.68 10.78 -9.97
C ILE A 206 -10.76 11.74 -8.79
N VAL A 207 -10.68 11.19 -7.58
CA VAL A 207 -10.71 11.96 -6.32
C VAL A 207 -9.49 11.60 -5.50
N SER A 208 -8.54 12.54 -5.40
CA SER A 208 -7.32 12.34 -4.60
C SER A 208 -7.64 12.28 -3.11
N MET A 209 -7.00 11.36 -2.42
CA MET A 209 -7.06 11.27 -0.95
C MET A 209 -6.10 12.27 -0.31
N ILE A 210 -6.13 12.34 1.03
CA ILE A 210 -5.12 13.03 1.81
C ILE A 210 -3.76 12.35 1.59
N ALA A 211 -2.71 13.14 1.38
CA ALA A 211 -1.38 12.58 1.14
C ALA A 211 -0.77 12.03 2.44
N ALA A 212 -0.11 10.90 2.36
CA ALA A 212 0.63 10.30 3.46
C ALA A 212 2.14 10.25 3.16
N GLN A 213 2.94 10.06 4.19
CA GLN A 213 4.37 9.84 4.05
C GLN A 213 4.80 8.68 4.96
N ASP A 214 5.39 7.65 4.35
CA ASP A 214 5.86 6.46 5.06
C ASP A 214 7.37 6.52 5.41
N HIS A 215 7.81 5.56 6.21
CA HIS A 215 9.20 5.36 6.61
C HIS A 215 9.63 3.96 6.18
N LYS A 216 10.34 3.86 5.06
CA LYS A 216 10.65 2.58 4.41
C LYS A 216 11.80 1.82 5.06
N ARG A 217 12.76 2.52 5.69
CA ARG A 217 13.91 1.88 6.32
C ARG A 217 13.56 1.32 7.70
N ILE A 218 14.22 0.18 8.03
CA ILE A 218 13.92 -0.55 9.27
C ILE A 218 14.33 0.20 10.53
N ASN A 219 15.43 0.95 10.51
CA ASN A 219 15.99 1.64 11.66
C ASN A 219 15.66 3.15 11.66
N ASP A 220 15.83 3.77 12.84
CA ASP A 220 15.78 5.22 13.00
C ASP A 220 16.78 5.91 12.06
N ASN A 221 16.54 7.19 11.76
CA ASN A 221 17.33 8.01 10.86
C ASN A 221 17.40 7.49 9.41
N ASP A 222 16.43 6.67 9.01
CA ASP A 222 16.36 6.04 7.69
C ASP A 222 17.57 5.17 7.37
N GLU A 223 18.02 4.40 8.34
CA GLU A 223 19.12 3.45 8.21
C GLU A 223 18.63 2.00 8.03
N GLY A 224 19.55 1.13 7.60
CA GLY A 224 19.27 -0.29 7.38
C GLY A 224 18.53 -0.60 6.09
N PRO A 225 18.07 -1.85 5.92
CA PRO A 225 17.37 -2.28 4.70
C PRO A 225 15.98 -1.66 4.55
N ASN A 226 15.48 -1.63 3.31
CA ASN A 226 14.09 -1.29 2.99
C ASN A 226 13.13 -2.36 3.52
N THR A 227 11.94 -1.91 3.86
CA THR A 227 10.83 -2.72 4.36
C THR A 227 9.54 -2.40 3.59
N GLY A 228 8.43 -3.01 3.98
CA GLY A 228 7.10 -2.60 3.52
C GLY A 228 6.56 -1.30 4.14
N GLY A 229 7.35 -0.64 5.00
CA GLY A 229 6.98 0.55 5.77
C GLY A 229 6.95 0.27 7.27
N MET A 230 7.68 1.09 8.03
CA MET A 230 7.80 0.99 9.50
C MET A 230 6.92 1.99 10.25
N GLY A 231 6.15 2.75 9.51
CA GLY A 231 5.22 3.74 10.03
C GLY A 231 4.94 4.82 9.02
N THR A 232 3.88 5.55 9.24
CA THR A 232 3.38 6.56 8.30
C THR A 232 2.60 7.64 9.04
N TYR A 233 2.40 8.75 8.39
CA TYR A 233 1.57 9.83 8.90
C TYR A 233 0.84 10.57 7.77
N ALA A 234 -0.28 11.17 8.10
CA ALA A 234 -1.06 12.03 7.23
C ALA A 234 -1.66 13.20 8.05
N PRO A 235 -1.79 14.40 7.44
CA PRO A 235 -1.32 14.78 6.11
C PRO A 235 0.21 14.87 6.04
N ALA A 236 0.78 14.64 4.85
CA ALA A 236 2.21 14.82 4.61
C ALA A 236 2.52 16.30 4.32
N PRO A 237 3.28 17.04 5.17
CA PRO A 237 3.50 18.47 4.96
C PRO A 237 4.29 18.82 3.70
N VAL A 238 5.04 17.87 3.15
CA VAL A 238 5.75 18.04 1.87
C VAL A 238 4.76 18.19 0.70
N MET A 239 3.58 17.57 0.80
CA MET A 239 2.51 17.66 -0.20
C MET A 239 1.56 18.81 0.14
N THR A 240 1.94 20.03 -0.21
CA THR A 240 1.06 21.20 -0.09
C THR A 240 -0.18 21.06 -0.99
N ASP A 241 -1.23 21.83 -0.74
CA ASP A 241 -2.43 21.82 -1.60
C ASP A 241 -2.09 22.16 -3.06
N ILE A 242 -1.15 23.10 -3.29
CA ILE A 242 -0.69 23.46 -4.63
C ILE A 242 -0.02 22.24 -5.31
N LEU A 243 0.85 21.55 -4.60
CA LEU A 243 1.54 20.36 -5.12
C LEU A 243 0.55 19.19 -5.32
N ARG A 244 -0.42 19.02 -4.43
CA ARG A 244 -1.48 18.02 -4.58
C ARG A 244 -2.30 18.26 -5.85
N LEU A 245 -2.74 19.49 -6.09
CA LEU A 245 -3.45 19.86 -7.33
C LEU A 245 -2.57 19.64 -8.56
N LYS A 246 -1.29 19.99 -8.49
CA LYS A 246 -0.33 19.75 -9.57
C LYS A 246 -0.16 18.24 -9.84
N ALA A 247 -0.08 17.42 -8.79
CA ALA A 247 0.00 15.96 -8.92
C ALA A 247 -1.27 15.37 -9.54
N VAL A 248 -2.45 15.88 -9.18
CA VAL A 248 -3.72 15.48 -9.81
C VAL A 248 -3.69 15.78 -11.30
N GLU A 249 -3.30 17.00 -11.69
CA GLU A 249 -3.34 17.43 -13.11
C GLU A 249 -2.22 16.82 -13.96
N LYS A 250 -1.01 16.63 -13.42
CA LYS A 250 0.15 16.18 -14.17
C LYS A 250 0.44 14.68 -14.07
N VAL A 251 -0.12 14.02 -13.05
CA VAL A 251 0.15 12.60 -12.80
C VAL A 251 -1.15 11.80 -12.83
N LEU A 252 -2.08 12.03 -11.89
CA LEU A 252 -3.22 11.12 -11.71
C LEU A 252 -4.17 11.13 -12.91
N LYS A 253 -4.64 12.30 -13.36
CA LYS A 253 -5.53 12.40 -14.54
C LYS A 253 -4.89 11.87 -15.81
N PRO A 254 -3.63 12.25 -16.17
CA PRO A 254 -2.96 11.70 -17.33
C PRO A 254 -2.79 10.18 -17.28
N THR A 255 -2.52 9.61 -16.07
CA THR A 255 -2.39 8.15 -15.90
C THR A 255 -3.70 7.44 -16.23
N ILE A 256 -4.83 7.89 -15.66
CA ILE A 256 -6.15 7.29 -15.93
C ILE A 256 -6.52 7.43 -17.40
N ALA A 257 -6.27 8.60 -18.00
CA ALA A 257 -6.52 8.82 -19.42
C ALA A 257 -5.64 7.93 -20.30
N ALA A 258 -4.35 7.78 -19.97
CA ALA A 258 -3.42 6.91 -20.67
C ALA A 258 -3.86 5.43 -20.59
N MET A 259 -4.22 4.95 -19.40
CA MET A 259 -4.72 3.59 -19.21
C MET A 259 -5.98 3.32 -20.05
N LYS A 260 -6.90 4.29 -20.10
CA LYS A 260 -8.11 4.20 -20.96
C LYS A 260 -7.74 4.17 -22.45
N ALA A 261 -6.78 5.01 -22.89
CA ALA A 261 -6.30 5.05 -24.27
C ALA A 261 -5.60 3.76 -24.69
N GLU A 262 -4.91 3.07 -23.77
CA GLU A 262 -4.31 1.75 -23.99
C GLU A 262 -5.36 0.59 -23.97
N GLY A 263 -6.65 0.89 -23.85
CA GLY A 263 -7.70 -0.13 -23.76
C GLY A 263 -7.74 -0.88 -22.43
N ARG A 264 -7.17 -0.30 -21.37
CA ARG A 264 -7.05 -0.85 -20.01
C ARG A 264 -7.68 0.11 -18.99
N PRO A 265 -8.99 0.41 -19.07
CA PRO A 265 -9.63 1.36 -18.14
C PRO A 265 -9.38 0.94 -16.70
N TYR A 266 -9.04 1.91 -15.86
CA TYR A 266 -8.61 1.67 -14.49
C TYR A 266 -9.71 2.07 -13.50
N GLN A 267 -10.12 1.15 -12.64
CA GLN A 267 -11.09 1.38 -11.56
C GLN A 267 -10.50 0.94 -10.23
N GLY A 268 -10.88 1.60 -9.13
CA GLY A 268 -10.46 1.25 -7.78
C GLY A 268 -9.55 2.30 -7.15
N CYS A 269 -8.53 1.87 -6.43
CA CYS A 269 -7.54 2.75 -5.80
C CYS A 269 -6.28 2.82 -6.66
N LEU A 270 -5.94 4.01 -7.15
CA LEU A 270 -4.65 4.30 -7.76
C LEU A 270 -3.74 4.93 -6.68
N TYR A 271 -2.59 4.32 -6.44
CA TYR A 271 -1.56 4.87 -5.56
C TYR A 271 -0.38 5.33 -6.41
N ALA A 272 -0.05 6.61 -6.34
CA ALA A 272 1.16 7.19 -6.90
C ALA A 272 2.18 7.48 -5.79
N GLY A 273 3.32 6.77 -5.81
CA GLY A 273 4.51 7.14 -5.05
C GLY A 273 5.21 8.29 -5.77
N LEU A 274 5.35 9.42 -5.11
CA LEU A 274 5.84 10.67 -5.70
C LEU A 274 7.12 11.13 -5.04
N MET A 275 8.14 11.47 -5.82
CA MET A 275 9.31 12.22 -5.37
C MET A 275 9.06 13.71 -5.57
N ILE A 276 9.23 14.48 -4.49
CA ILE A 276 9.00 15.92 -4.46
C ILE A 276 10.33 16.62 -4.18
N ASN A 277 10.75 17.48 -5.12
CA ASN A 277 11.94 18.31 -4.97
C ASN A 277 11.57 19.76 -5.29
N GLY A 278 11.38 20.57 -4.24
CA GLY A 278 10.81 21.90 -4.38
C GLY A 278 9.42 21.85 -5.01
N ASP A 279 9.26 22.46 -6.18
CA ASP A 279 8.00 22.45 -6.93
C ASP A 279 7.90 21.30 -7.94
N ASP A 280 8.96 20.50 -8.11
CA ASP A 280 8.96 19.39 -9.04
C ASP A 280 8.40 18.12 -8.42
N ILE A 281 7.58 17.42 -9.23
CA ILE A 281 6.96 16.16 -8.85
C ILE A 281 7.28 15.14 -9.94
N LYS A 282 7.86 14.01 -9.55
CA LYS A 282 8.09 12.85 -10.43
C LYS A 282 7.51 11.58 -9.81
N VAL A 283 6.94 10.72 -10.62
CA VAL A 283 6.46 9.41 -10.18
C VAL A 283 7.64 8.47 -9.93
N VAL A 284 7.68 7.90 -8.74
CA VAL A 284 8.61 6.82 -8.36
C VAL A 284 8.08 5.48 -8.85
N GLU A 285 6.80 5.20 -8.50
CA GLU A 285 6.09 3.97 -8.84
C GLU A 285 4.59 4.16 -8.69
N TYR A 286 3.81 3.25 -9.31
CA TYR A 286 2.39 3.09 -9.03
C TYR A 286 2.14 1.79 -8.27
N ASN A 287 1.09 1.81 -7.43
CA ASN A 287 0.47 0.61 -6.92
C ASN A 287 -1.02 0.61 -7.28
N CYS A 288 -1.58 -0.56 -7.54
CA CYS A 288 -2.96 -0.73 -8.02
C CYS A 288 -3.97 -1.01 -6.90
N ARG A 289 -3.64 -0.64 -5.69
CA ARG A 289 -4.38 -0.92 -4.45
C ARG A 289 -4.04 0.10 -3.38
N PHE A 290 -4.73 0.01 -2.25
CA PHE A 290 -4.37 0.77 -1.07
C PHE A 290 -2.97 0.45 -0.56
N GLY A 291 -2.28 1.46 0.01
CA GLY A 291 -0.95 1.29 0.63
C GLY A 291 -1.01 0.61 1.99
N ASP A 292 0.08 0.03 2.41
CA ASP A 292 0.28 -0.52 3.75
C ASP A 292 1.70 -0.12 4.23
N PRO A 293 1.84 0.84 5.18
CA PRO A 293 0.84 1.23 6.19
C PRO A 293 0.03 2.52 5.93
N GLU A 294 -0.02 3.10 4.72
CA GLU A 294 -0.71 4.38 4.48
C GLU A 294 -2.20 4.33 4.77
N THR A 295 -2.87 3.22 4.48
CA THR A 295 -4.30 3.04 4.74
C THR A 295 -4.63 3.23 6.22
N GLN A 296 -3.74 2.82 7.11
CA GLN A 296 -3.91 2.93 8.56
C GLN A 296 -3.97 4.37 9.07
N VAL A 297 -3.48 5.35 8.30
CA VAL A 297 -3.61 6.78 8.65
C VAL A 297 -4.62 7.52 7.78
N ILE A 298 -4.88 7.04 6.56
CA ILE A 298 -5.83 7.66 5.63
C ILE A 298 -7.27 7.36 6.06
N MET A 299 -7.59 6.12 6.41
CA MET A 299 -8.96 5.71 6.76
C MET A 299 -9.51 6.42 8.00
N PRO A 300 -8.74 6.63 9.09
CA PRO A 300 -9.22 7.41 10.23
C PRO A 300 -9.48 8.88 9.95
N LEU A 301 -8.92 9.42 8.87
CA LEU A 301 -9.11 10.81 8.45
C LEU A 301 -10.20 10.98 7.38
N LEU A 302 -10.75 9.89 6.84
CA LEU A 302 -11.82 9.95 5.85
C LEU A 302 -13.14 10.37 6.50
N ASP A 303 -13.72 11.48 6.04
CA ASP A 303 -15.08 11.91 6.33
C ASP A 303 -15.97 11.52 5.15
N GLY A 304 -16.61 10.37 5.25
CA GLY A 304 -17.41 9.77 4.18
C GLY A 304 -17.66 8.28 4.42
N ASP A 305 -18.68 7.75 3.74
CA ASP A 305 -19.02 6.33 3.75
C ASP A 305 -18.14 5.57 2.77
N LEU A 306 -17.15 4.82 3.28
CA LEU A 306 -16.19 4.09 2.45
C LEU A 306 -16.89 3.01 1.59
N ALA A 307 -17.94 2.36 2.09
CA ALA A 307 -18.65 1.34 1.33
C ALA A 307 -19.39 1.95 0.12
N GLU A 308 -20.03 3.10 0.30
CA GLU A 308 -20.65 3.85 -0.79
C GLU A 308 -19.62 4.33 -1.81
N ILE A 309 -18.51 4.92 -1.35
CA ILE A 309 -17.42 5.40 -2.22
C ILE A 309 -16.88 4.26 -3.09
N MET A 310 -16.60 3.11 -2.48
CA MET A 310 -16.07 1.94 -3.21
C MET A 310 -17.09 1.35 -4.19
N LEU A 311 -18.37 1.32 -3.81
CA LEU A 311 -19.44 0.90 -4.71
C LEU A 311 -19.57 1.86 -5.90
N CYS A 312 -19.51 3.17 -5.67
CA CYS A 312 -19.50 4.18 -6.73
C CYS A 312 -18.31 4.01 -7.68
N CYS A 313 -17.13 3.67 -7.17
CA CYS A 313 -15.97 3.33 -8.03
C CYS A 313 -16.27 2.10 -8.90
N ALA A 314 -16.83 1.05 -8.30
CA ALA A 314 -17.10 -0.21 -9.01
C ALA A 314 -18.23 -0.08 -10.06
N THR A 315 -19.15 0.87 -9.87
CA THR A 315 -20.32 1.06 -10.74
C THR A 315 -20.21 2.25 -11.71
N GLY A 316 -19.11 3.01 -11.70
CA GLY A 316 -18.92 4.15 -12.60
C GLY A 316 -19.70 5.40 -12.19
N THR A 317 -19.96 5.60 -10.91
CA THR A 317 -20.77 6.71 -10.38
C THR A 317 -20.04 7.54 -9.32
N LEU A 318 -18.72 7.50 -9.30
CA LEU A 318 -17.89 8.15 -8.28
C LEU A 318 -18.14 9.66 -8.16
N ALA A 319 -18.54 10.33 -9.24
CA ALA A 319 -18.92 11.75 -9.21
C ALA A 319 -20.09 12.08 -8.28
N GLN A 320 -20.85 11.07 -7.82
CA GLN A 320 -22.01 11.23 -6.93
C GLN A 320 -21.63 10.97 -5.45
N ALA A 321 -20.45 10.42 -5.17
CA ALA A 321 -20.02 10.09 -3.83
C ALA A 321 -19.64 11.35 -3.04
N ASP A 322 -20.04 11.41 -1.77
CA ASP A 322 -19.61 12.46 -0.84
C ASP A 322 -18.29 12.02 -0.18
N ILE A 323 -17.21 12.77 -0.45
CA ILE A 323 -15.86 12.46 0.02
C ILE A 323 -15.24 13.68 0.65
N GLY A 324 -15.09 13.65 1.97
CA GLY A 324 -14.46 14.68 2.78
C GLY A 324 -13.29 14.15 3.61
N TRP A 325 -12.59 15.05 4.28
CA TRP A 325 -11.47 14.74 5.15
C TRP A 325 -11.58 15.54 6.43
N TYR A 326 -11.41 14.88 7.58
CA TYR A 326 -11.35 15.58 8.86
C TYR A 326 -10.11 16.46 8.93
N ASP A 327 -10.25 17.67 9.47
CA ASP A 327 -9.13 18.57 9.78
C ASP A 327 -8.38 18.09 11.04
N LYS A 328 -7.72 16.94 10.88
CA LYS A 328 -6.95 16.23 11.90
C LYS A 328 -5.71 15.63 11.27
N ALA A 329 -4.85 15.06 12.10
CA ALA A 329 -3.69 14.29 11.68
C ALA A 329 -3.72 12.88 12.28
N ALA A 330 -3.12 11.93 11.57
CA ALA A 330 -2.95 10.57 12.04
C ALA A 330 -1.48 10.12 11.92
N VAL A 331 -1.04 9.31 12.87
CA VAL A 331 0.29 8.68 12.86
C VAL A 331 0.14 7.21 13.19
N CYS A 332 0.77 6.36 12.38
CA CYS A 332 0.84 4.92 12.58
C CYS A 332 2.28 4.50 12.86
N VAL A 333 2.52 3.83 13.98
CA VAL A 333 3.79 3.20 14.33
C VAL A 333 3.67 1.71 14.10
N VAL A 334 4.50 1.16 13.21
CA VAL A 334 4.49 -0.28 12.90
C VAL A 334 5.41 -1.00 13.88
N MET A 335 4.86 -2.01 14.57
CA MET A 335 5.60 -2.94 15.41
C MET A 335 5.89 -4.21 14.61
N ALA A 336 7.17 -4.55 14.47
CA ALA A 336 7.65 -5.67 13.67
C ALA A 336 8.31 -6.75 14.54
N SER A 337 8.34 -7.97 14.03
CA SER A 337 9.10 -9.09 14.60
C SER A 337 10.60 -8.82 14.51
N GLY A 338 11.35 -9.18 15.53
CA GLY A 338 12.81 -9.07 15.55
C GLY A 338 13.44 -9.89 14.41
N GLY A 339 14.31 -9.23 13.64
CA GLY A 339 14.92 -9.80 12.44
C GLY A 339 14.24 -9.40 11.12
N TYR A 340 13.02 -8.85 11.14
CA TYR A 340 12.39 -8.31 9.93
C TYR A 340 13.22 -7.15 9.33
N PRO A 341 13.38 -7.02 7.99
CA PRO A 341 12.74 -7.75 6.90
C PRO A 341 13.42 -9.10 6.52
N GLY A 342 14.41 -9.54 7.27
CA GLY A 342 15.05 -10.86 7.13
C GLY A 342 14.23 -11.96 7.81
N SER A 343 14.92 -12.98 8.32
CA SER A 343 14.27 -14.09 9.04
C SER A 343 13.84 -13.67 10.44
N TYR A 344 12.65 -14.08 10.85
CA TYR A 344 12.08 -13.77 12.17
C TYR A 344 11.33 -14.98 12.74
N LYS A 345 11.18 -14.99 14.07
CA LYS A 345 10.38 -16.00 14.79
C LYS A 345 8.90 -15.60 14.75
N GLN A 346 8.05 -16.61 14.72
CA GLN A 346 6.59 -16.48 14.82
C GLN A 346 6.06 -17.24 16.06
N GLY A 347 4.79 -17.02 16.39
CA GLY A 347 4.14 -17.66 17.52
C GLY A 347 4.49 -17.05 18.88
N LEU A 348 5.05 -15.83 18.90
CA LEU A 348 5.39 -15.14 20.14
C LEU A 348 4.14 -14.44 20.72
N PRO A 349 3.77 -14.67 21.98
CA PRO A 349 2.60 -14.04 22.61
C PRO A 349 2.71 -12.52 22.61
N ILE A 350 1.59 -11.87 22.32
CA ILE A 350 1.47 -10.40 22.34
C ILE A 350 0.67 -10.02 23.60
N SER A 351 1.19 -9.09 24.39
CA SER A 351 0.54 -8.56 25.59
C SER A 351 0.28 -7.07 25.48
N GLY A 352 -0.65 -6.54 26.27
CA GLY A 352 -0.99 -5.12 26.35
C GLY A 352 -2.07 -4.68 25.35
N LEU A 353 -2.61 -5.57 24.51
CA LEU A 353 -3.66 -5.21 23.54
C LEU A 353 -4.98 -4.79 24.23
N GLU A 354 -5.35 -5.46 25.31
CA GLU A 354 -6.60 -5.18 26.05
C GLU A 354 -6.61 -3.77 26.66
N GLU A 355 -5.45 -3.31 27.14
CA GLU A 355 -5.31 -1.98 27.77
C GLU A 355 -5.50 -0.84 26.75
N THR A 356 -5.38 -1.14 25.46
CA THR A 356 -5.46 -0.16 24.38
C THR A 356 -6.86 -0.06 23.78
N ALA A 357 -7.70 -1.09 23.95
CA ALA A 357 -9.03 -1.19 23.34
C ALA A 357 -10.03 -0.13 23.85
N ALA A 358 -9.78 0.50 25.00
CA ALA A 358 -10.65 1.51 25.58
C ALA A 358 -10.44 2.94 25.05
N ARG A 359 -9.54 3.14 24.10
CA ARG A 359 -9.18 4.48 23.58
C ARG A 359 -9.89 4.76 22.24
N GLU A 360 -10.75 5.76 22.23
CA GLU A 360 -11.46 6.19 21.00
C GLU A 360 -10.55 6.87 19.96
N ASP A 361 -9.42 7.44 20.40
CA ASP A 361 -8.48 8.18 19.57
C ASP A 361 -7.30 7.33 19.05
N VAL A 362 -7.25 6.04 19.40
CA VAL A 362 -6.20 5.11 19.00
C VAL A 362 -6.81 3.79 18.53
N VAL A 363 -6.31 3.27 17.41
CA VAL A 363 -6.67 1.95 16.89
C VAL A 363 -5.40 1.13 16.70
N VAL A 364 -5.39 -0.11 17.19
CA VAL A 364 -4.32 -1.07 16.95
C VAL A 364 -4.72 -1.99 15.80
N PHE A 365 -4.20 -1.72 14.62
CA PHE A 365 -4.45 -2.55 13.44
C PHE A 365 -3.56 -3.79 13.46
N HIS A 366 -4.16 -4.96 13.44
CA HIS A 366 -3.47 -6.24 13.32
C HIS A 366 -3.01 -6.44 11.88
N ALA A 367 -1.75 -6.89 11.72
CA ALA A 367 -1.19 -7.32 10.46
C ALA A 367 -0.78 -8.80 10.55
N GLY A 368 0.48 -9.10 10.77
CA GLY A 368 0.96 -10.45 10.94
C GLY A 368 0.67 -11.03 12.32
N THR A 369 -0.59 -11.28 12.63
CA THR A 369 -1.04 -11.90 13.88
C THR A 369 -1.92 -13.11 13.61
N LYS A 370 -1.97 -14.04 14.56
CA LYS A 370 -2.93 -15.17 14.59
C LYS A 370 -3.36 -15.48 16.01
N CYS A 371 -4.47 -16.19 16.16
CA CYS A 371 -4.87 -16.76 17.43
C CYS A 371 -4.27 -18.17 17.58
N ALA A 372 -3.60 -18.42 18.70
CA ALA A 372 -3.08 -19.73 19.08
C ALA A 372 -3.37 -19.96 20.57
N ASP A 373 -4.02 -21.08 20.89
CA ASP A 373 -4.39 -21.46 22.26
C ASP A 373 -5.11 -20.34 23.02
N GLY A 374 -5.99 -19.58 22.35
CA GLY A 374 -6.74 -18.47 22.90
C GLY A 374 -5.94 -17.19 23.13
N GLN A 375 -4.69 -17.13 22.67
CA GLN A 375 -3.84 -15.94 22.74
C GLN A 375 -3.54 -15.38 21.35
N ILE A 376 -3.39 -14.06 21.26
CA ILE A 376 -2.88 -13.41 20.05
C ILE A 376 -1.37 -13.53 20.01
N VAL A 377 -0.83 -14.08 18.93
CA VAL A 377 0.60 -14.29 18.73
C VAL A 377 1.07 -13.70 17.41
N THR A 378 2.39 -13.47 17.30
CA THR A 378 3.01 -13.01 16.05
C THR A 378 2.93 -14.07 14.95
N ALA A 379 2.64 -13.66 13.72
CA ALA A 379 2.53 -14.54 12.54
C ALA A 379 3.14 -13.92 11.26
N GLY A 380 3.77 -12.75 11.37
CA GLY A 380 4.34 -12.05 10.22
C GLY A 380 5.50 -11.13 10.60
N GLY A 381 6.10 -10.50 9.60
CA GLY A 381 7.19 -9.54 9.79
C GLY A 381 6.71 -8.25 10.44
N ARG A 382 5.76 -7.55 9.79
CA ARG A 382 5.01 -6.47 10.42
C ARG A 382 3.84 -7.10 11.18
N VAL A 383 3.74 -6.82 12.47
CA VAL A 383 2.82 -7.50 13.39
C VAL A 383 1.60 -6.64 13.68
N LEU A 384 1.83 -5.39 14.07
CA LEU A 384 0.79 -4.43 14.44
C LEU A 384 1.10 -3.05 13.86
N GLY A 385 0.04 -2.28 13.58
CA GLY A 385 0.12 -0.85 13.31
C GLY A 385 -0.63 -0.08 14.39
N VAL A 386 0.09 0.62 15.26
CA VAL A 386 -0.51 1.45 16.32
C VAL A 386 -0.80 2.82 15.75
N THR A 387 -2.06 3.11 15.48
CA THR A 387 -2.51 4.35 14.84
C THR A 387 -3.25 5.23 15.82
N ALA A 388 -2.85 6.49 15.90
CA ALA A 388 -3.55 7.51 16.68
C ALA A 388 -3.96 8.70 15.83
N VAL A 389 -5.07 9.33 16.21
CA VAL A 389 -5.57 10.58 15.63
C VAL A 389 -5.38 11.71 16.64
N GLY A 390 -4.93 12.86 16.14
CA GLY A 390 -4.74 14.07 16.92
C GLY A 390 -5.11 15.33 16.15
N LYS A 391 -5.11 16.48 16.82
CA LYS A 391 -5.33 17.79 16.18
C LYS A 391 -4.19 18.17 15.23
N ASN A 392 -3.03 17.57 15.43
CA ASN A 392 -1.84 17.75 14.62
C ASN A 392 -0.94 16.50 14.73
N ILE A 393 0.09 16.43 13.88
CA ILE A 393 1.01 15.29 13.82
C ILE A 393 1.72 15.03 15.15
N ARG A 394 2.09 16.07 15.91
CA ARG A 394 2.77 15.91 17.20
C ARG A 394 1.86 15.19 18.20
N GLU A 395 0.63 15.65 18.36
CA GLU A 395 -0.35 15.02 19.26
C GLU A 395 -0.64 13.57 18.85
N ALA A 396 -0.87 13.32 17.56
CA ALA A 396 -1.10 11.98 17.04
C ALA A 396 0.11 11.06 17.30
N LYS A 397 1.32 11.55 17.05
CA LYS A 397 2.57 10.82 17.33
C LYS A 397 2.69 10.44 18.80
N ASP A 398 2.53 11.43 19.69
CA ASP A 398 2.72 11.21 21.13
C ASP A 398 1.73 10.15 21.65
N LYS A 399 0.47 10.18 21.21
CA LYS A 399 -0.55 9.17 21.53
C LYS A 399 -0.20 7.78 20.97
N ALA A 400 0.26 7.71 19.73
CA ALA A 400 0.64 6.43 19.09
C ALA A 400 1.79 5.76 19.86
N TYR A 401 2.82 6.54 20.23
CA TYR A 401 3.95 6.01 21.01
C TYR A 401 3.59 5.66 22.45
N GLU A 402 2.71 6.41 23.10
CA GLU A 402 2.20 6.06 24.43
C GLU A 402 1.59 4.65 24.42
N VAL A 403 0.79 4.35 23.41
CA VAL A 403 0.12 3.05 23.27
C VAL A 403 1.10 1.97 22.80
N ALA A 404 1.95 2.25 21.82
CA ALA A 404 2.96 1.31 21.36
C ALA A 404 3.90 0.86 22.52
N GLY A 405 4.19 1.76 23.47
CA GLY A 405 4.99 1.44 24.64
C GLY A 405 4.31 0.50 25.65
N LYS A 406 2.99 0.29 25.57
CA LYS A 406 2.23 -0.64 26.43
C LYS A 406 2.12 -2.04 25.83
N ILE A 407 2.32 -2.17 24.51
CA ILE A 407 2.26 -3.43 23.79
C ILE A 407 3.64 -4.07 23.77
N SER A 408 3.72 -5.36 24.06
CA SER A 408 4.99 -6.09 24.03
C SER A 408 4.85 -7.51 23.49
N PHE A 409 5.87 -7.96 22.81
CA PHE A 409 6.16 -9.33 22.44
C PHE A 409 7.69 -9.49 22.34
N ALA A 410 8.19 -10.72 22.48
CA ALA A 410 9.63 -10.96 22.49
C ALA A 410 10.27 -10.47 21.17
N ASP A 411 11.41 -9.79 21.27
CA ASP A 411 12.18 -9.21 20.17
C ASP A 411 11.39 -8.19 19.31
N ALA A 412 10.34 -7.55 19.86
CA ALA A 412 9.59 -6.51 19.16
C ALA A 412 10.49 -5.35 18.73
N HIS A 413 10.37 -4.95 17.47
CA HIS A 413 11.09 -3.80 16.91
C HIS A 413 10.12 -2.77 16.36
N TYR A 414 10.31 -1.49 16.68
CA TYR A 414 9.65 -0.36 16.03
C TYR A 414 10.54 0.88 16.07
N ARG A 415 10.41 1.71 15.06
CA ARG A 415 11.15 2.99 14.97
C ARG A 415 10.62 3.98 16.01
N LYS A 416 11.51 4.79 16.56
CA LYS A 416 11.20 5.82 17.56
C LYS A 416 11.07 7.22 16.96
N ASP A 417 11.37 7.34 15.68
CA ASP A 417 11.44 8.61 14.96
C ASP A 417 10.33 8.81 13.91
N ILE A 418 9.25 8.00 13.92
CA ILE A 418 8.14 8.17 12.97
C ILE A 418 7.62 9.60 13.02
N ALA A 419 7.32 10.17 11.84
CA ALA A 419 6.91 11.57 11.61
C ALA A 419 7.99 12.63 11.92
N TRP A 420 9.27 12.25 12.06
CA TRP A 420 10.34 13.21 12.34
C TRP A 420 10.47 14.31 11.27
N ARG A 421 10.24 13.97 9.98
CA ARG A 421 10.32 14.92 8.87
C ARG A 421 9.26 16.03 9.00
N ALA A 422 8.05 15.67 9.36
CA ALA A 422 6.95 16.63 9.57
C ALA A 422 7.17 17.54 10.78
N LEU A 423 7.96 17.13 11.75
CA LEU A 423 8.18 17.87 13.00
C LEU A 423 9.48 18.70 13.01
N LYS A 424 10.31 18.57 11.98
CA LYS A 424 11.52 19.40 11.79
C LYS A 424 11.23 20.74 11.11
N LYS A 425 10.05 20.90 10.52
CA LYS A 425 9.61 22.13 9.79
C LYS A 425 8.92 23.11 10.69
#